data_a7e910f68da0bfd80afce7bd24bf81f0
#
_entry.id   a7e910f68da0bfd80afce7bd24bf81f0
#
_cell.length_a   1.000
_cell.length_b   1.000
_cell.length_c   1.000
_cell.angle_alpha   90.00
_cell.angle_beta   90.00
_cell.angle_gamma   90.00
#
_symmetry.space_group_name_H-M   'P 1'
#
loop_
_entity.id
_entity.type
_entity.pdbx_description
1 polymer ?
#
loop_
_entity_poly.entity_id
_entity_poly.type
_entity_poly.pdbx_seq_one_letter_code
_entity_poly.pdbx_strand_id
1 'polypeptide(L)'
;PESTAAPSAAPTFPQTITLHDEASDSDFTLSAVDFMVGAAACEMPATWPDDALLAQMVASRSYALYLSAQGQSFTANSALCSGWTSSEVLQSRWGSDYAANMQRLQSLAARTGQTVLLYNGQPAAACYHAISSGHTEASQNVWGGQLPYLCGVDSAWDKFADGYEVTIQYSAEQVRTALEELGLTPDDSPESWVGASTWDKAGYVRTLELCGQMLSGLEVRKALDLRSTCFAIAWRGGQFVITTR
;
A
#
# COMPACT_ATOMS: atom_id res chain seq x y z
N PRO A 1 3.31 19.40 -45.51
CA PRO A 1 4.28 18.34 -45.23
C PRO A 1 4.26 18.08 -43.72
N GLU A 2 3.62 16.98 -43.34
CA GLU A 2 3.64 16.48 -41.96
C GLU A 2 5.06 16.01 -41.67
N SER A 3 5.70 16.62 -40.69
CA SER A 3 6.99 16.21 -40.15
C SER A 3 6.77 14.89 -39.42
N THR A 4 7.11 13.78 -40.05
CA THR A 4 7.23 12.47 -39.37
C THR A 4 8.49 12.53 -38.52
N ALA A 5 8.34 12.98 -37.24
CA ALA A 5 9.38 12.79 -36.25
C ALA A 5 9.66 11.29 -36.11
N ALA A 6 10.92 10.88 -36.28
CA ALA A 6 11.34 9.50 -36.04
C ALA A 6 10.92 9.08 -34.62
N PRO A 7 10.51 7.82 -34.41
CA PRO A 7 10.16 7.36 -33.08
C PRO A 7 11.37 7.55 -32.16
N SER A 8 11.19 8.32 -31.09
CA SER A 8 12.19 8.46 -30.05
C SER A 8 12.54 7.06 -29.53
N ALA A 9 13.85 6.78 -29.39
CA ALA A 9 14.29 5.51 -28.80
C ALA A 9 13.60 5.31 -27.45
N ALA A 10 13.10 4.09 -27.20
CA ALA A 10 12.48 3.77 -25.93
C ALA A 10 13.45 4.10 -24.77
N PRO A 11 12.99 4.72 -23.69
CA PRO A 11 13.86 5.03 -22.58
C PRO A 11 14.47 3.76 -22.00
N THR A 12 15.78 3.80 -21.73
CA THR A 12 16.50 2.72 -21.05
C THR A 12 16.58 3.04 -19.55
N PHE A 13 16.29 2.05 -18.73
CA PHE A 13 16.29 2.20 -17.27
C PHE A 13 17.46 1.42 -16.63
N PRO A 14 17.94 1.84 -15.45
CA PRO A 14 18.96 1.12 -14.72
C PRO A 14 18.62 -0.35 -14.51
N GLN A 15 19.63 -1.21 -14.63
CA GLN A 15 19.52 -2.64 -14.35
C GLN A 15 19.75 -2.96 -12.88
N THR A 16 20.00 -1.94 -12.06
CA THR A 16 20.19 -2.03 -10.62
C THR A 16 19.22 -1.09 -9.91
N ILE A 17 18.80 -1.49 -8.73
CA ILE A 17 17.97 -0.71 -7.81
C ILE A 17 18.73 -0.58 -6.49
N THR A 18 18.86 0.64 -5.99
CA THR A 18 19.35 0.89 -4.63
C THR A 18 18.17 1.03 -3.71
N LEU A 19 18.18 0.30 -2.59
CA LEU A 19 17.19 0.37 -1.53
C LEU A 19 17.87 0.60 -0.19
N HIS A 20 17.15 1.20 0.74
CA HIS A 20 17.49 1.29 2.15
C HIS A 20 16.70 0.25 2.93
N ASP A 21 17.39 -0.63 3.67
CA ASP A 21 16.76 -1.63 4.52
C ASP A 21 16.77 -1.18 5.98
N GLU A 22 15.60 -0.87 6.51
CA GLU A 22 15.42 -0.42 7.90
C GLU A 22 15.81 -1.49 8.92
N ALA A 23 15.70 -2.78 8.58
CA ALA A 23 16.03 -3.87 9.50
C ALA A 23 17.52 -3.94 9.81
N SER A 24 18.38 -3.56 8.88
CA SER A 24 19.84 -3.55 8.99
C SER A 24 20.43 -2.15 9.04
N ASP A 25 19.62 -1.11 8.86
CA ASP A 25 20.04 0.30 8.68
C ASP A 25 21.14 0.44 7.62
N SER A 26 20.92 -0.19 6.46
CA SER A 26 21.93 -0.30 5.41
C SER A 26 21.34 -0.11 4.00
N ASP A 27 22.16 0.44 3.12
CA ASP A 27 21.83 0.57 1.71
C ASP A 27 22.35 -0.64 0.93
N PHE A 28 21.49 -1.20 0.06
CA PHE A 28 21.83 -2.28 -0.84
C PHE A 28 21.61 -1.88 -2.29
N THR A 29 22.54 -2.25 -3.17
CA THR A 29 22.33 -2.16 -4.60
C THR A 29 22.18 -3.56 -5.17
N LEU A 30 21.03 -3.85 -5.73
CA LEU A 30 20.61 -5.15 -6.24
C LEU A 30 20.46 -5.11 -7.75
N SER A 31 20.57 -6.27 -8.42
CA SER A 31 20.07 -6.38 -9.79
C SER A 31 18.55 -6.10 -9.79
N ALA A 32 18.04 -5.54 -10.89
CA ALA A 32 16.59 -5.32 -11.02
C ALA A 32 15.79 -6.62 -10.88
N VAL A 33 16.37 -7.75 -11.31
CA VAL A 33 15.75 -9.08 -11.15
C VAL A 33 15.66 -9.47 -9.68
N ASP A 34 16.76 -9.38 -8.91
CA ASP A 34 16.76 -9.74 -7.48
C ASP A 34 15.86 -8.81 -6.67
N PHE A 35 15.83 -7.52 -7.01
CA PHE A 35 14.89 -6.58 -6.41
C PHE A 35 13.44 -7.01 -6.66
N MET A 36 13.06 -7.28 -7.92
CA MET A 36 11.69 -7.66 -8.26
C MET A 36 11.27 -8.99 -7.62
N VAL A 37 12.18 -9.95 -7.50
CA VAL A 37 11.91 -11.23 -6.82
C VAL A 37 11.62 -11.00 -5.34
N GLY A 38 12.49 -10.29 -4.63
CA GLY A 38 12.31 -10.01 -3.20
C GLY A 38 11.08 -9.15 -2.91
N ALA A 39 10.80 -8.14 -3.75
CA ALA A 39 9.63 -7.30 -3.62
C ALA A 39 8.32 -8.07 -3.88
N ALA A 40 8.23 -8.83 -4.98
CA ALA A 40 7.04 -9.62 -5.26
C ALA A 40 6.77 -10.71 -4.21
N ALA A 41 7.83 -11.32 -3.66
CA ALA A 41 7.72 -12.34 -2.62
C ALA A 41 7.21 -11.81 -1.27
N CYS A 42 7.35 -10.50 -1.01
CA CYS A 42 6.75 -9.84 0.13
C CYS A 42 5.24 -9.64 -0.04
N GLU A 43 4.81 -9.31 -1.24
CA GLU A 43 3.46 -8.86 -1.51
C GLU A 43 2.51 -10.00 -1.89
N MET A 44 3.03 -11.07 -2.48
CA MET A 44 2.22 -12.15 -3.04
C MET A 44 2.80 -13.53 -2.77
N PRO A 45 1.96 -14.56 -2.52
CA PRO A 45 2.39 -15.95 -2.55
C PRO A 45 3.05 -16.30 -3.90
N ALA A 46 4.21 -16.97 -3.86
CA ALA A 46 4.93 -17.38 -5.07
C ALA A 46 4.13 -18.35 -5.96
N THR A 47 3.03 -18.91 -5.47
CA THR A 47 2.11 -19.80 -6.17
C THR A 47 0.98 -19.10 -6.92
N TRP A 48 0.85 -17.78 -6.79
CA TRP A 48 -0.18 -17.03 -7.49
C TRP A 48 0.02 -17.03 -9.01
N PRO A 49 -1.01 -16.67 -9.82
CA PRO A 49 -0.90 -16.64 -11.27
C PRO A 49 0.27 -15.80 -11.77
N ASP A 50 0.93 -16.25 -12.84
CA ASP A 50 2.09 -15.59 -13.43
C ASP A 50 1.83 -14.11 -13.75
N ASP A 51 0.68 -13.81 -14.33
CA ASP A 51 0.34 -12.44 -14.74
C ASP A 51 0.21 -11.49 -13.53
N ALA A 52 -0.30 -11.99 -12.39
CA ALA A 52 -0.37 -11.20 -11.16
C ALA A 52 1.05 -10.91 -10.62
N LEU A 53 1.91 -11.93 -10.58
CA LEU A 53 3.30 -11.78 -10.16
C LEU A 53 4.08 -10.86 -11.09
N LEU A 54 3.90 -10.97 -12.41
CA LEU A 54 4.52 -10.08 -13.39
C LEU A 54 4.06 -8.61 -13.19
N ALA A 55 2.77 -8.39 -12.99
CA ALA A 55 2.22 -7.06 -12.75
C ALA A 55 2.82 -6.44 -11.48
N GLN A 56 2.92 -7.20 -10.38
CA GLN A 56 3.54 -6.76 -9.14
C GLN A 56 5.02 -6.40 -9.34
N MET A 57 5.77 -7.24 -10.04
CA MET A 57 7.19 -7.00 -10.33
C MET A 57 7.40 -5.70 -11.12
N VAL A 58 6.57 -5.46 -12.15
CA VAL A 58 6.61 -4.23 -12.94
C VAL A 58 6.21 -3.02 -12.11
N ALA A 59 5.19 -3.13 -11.24
CA ALA A 59 4.78 -2.05 -10.36
C ALA A 59 5.88 -1.69 -9.36
N SER A 60 6.45 -2.67 -8.65
CA SER A 60 7.52 -2.45 -7.67
C SER A 60 8.76 -1.81 -8.30
N ARG A 61 9.19 -2.30 -9.47
CA ARG A 61 10.31 -1.70 -10.21
C ARG A 61 10.02 -0.27 -10.63
N SER A 62 8.82 -0.01 -11.15
CA SER A 62 8.43 1.32 -11.60
C SER A 62 8.43 2.32 -10.44
N TYR A 63 7.92 1.90 -9.28
CA TYR A 63 7.91 2.73 -8.08
C TYR A 63 9.33 3.02 -7.55
N ALA A 64 10.21 2.01 -7.52
CA ALA A 64 11.60 2.21 -7.13
C ALA A 64 12.33 3.19 -8.07
N LEU A 65 12.11 3.08 -9.37
CA LEU A 65 12.66 4.01 -10.36
C LEU A 65 12.06 5.42 -10.25
N TYR A 66 10.76 5.53 -9.93
CA TYR A 66 10.12 6.81 -9.64
C TYR A 66 10.79 7.50 -8.44
N LEU A 67 11.01 6.80 -7.33
CA LEU A 67 11.71 7.33 -6.16
C LEU A 67 13.13 7.76 -6.48
N SER A 68 13.87 6.92 -7.19
CA SER A 68 15.24 7.24 -7.64
C SER A 68 15.29 8.51 -8.49
N ALA A 69 14.33 8.72 -9.39
CA ALA A 69 14.21 9.94 -10.18
C ALA A 69 13.93 11.20 -9.34
N GLN A 70 13.41 11.05 -8.11
CA GLN A 70 13.22 12.11 -7.12
C GLN A 70 14.43 12.27 -6.18
N GLY A 71 15.52 11.51 -6.38
CA GLY A 71 16.67 11.49 -5.47
C GLY A 71 16.40 10.76 -4.15
N GLN A 72 15.40 9.87 -4.12
CA GLN A 72 15.02 9.10 -2.95
C GLN A 72 15.37 7.62 -3.14
N SER A 73 15.73 6.93 -2.04
CA SER A 73 15.88 5.48 -2.03
C SER A 73 14.52 4.80 -1.80
N PHE A 74 14.36 3.62 -2.39
CA PHE A 74 13.26 2.74 -2.03
C PHE A 74 13.53 2.21 -0.62
N THR A 75 12.58 2.39 0.30
CA THR A 75 12.70 1.92 1.68
C THR A 75 12.00 0.57 1.83
N ALA A 76 12.67 -0.37 2.47
CA ALA A 76 12.18 -1.71 2.77
C ALA A 76 12.48 -2.08 4.22
N ASN A 77 11.77 -3.07 4.75
CA ASN A 77 12.13 -3.75 5.99
C ASN A 77 12.19 -5.26 5.73
N SER A 78 13.40 -5.76 5.49
CA SER A 78 13.63 -7.15 5.07
C SER A 78 13.18 -8.17 6.12
N ALA A 79 13.32 -7.87 7.41
CA ALA A 79 12.91 -8.73 8.51
C ALA A 79 11.38 -8.86 8.61
N LEU A 80 10.63 -7.78 8.33
CA LEU A 80 9.17 -7.77 8.32
C LEU A 80 8.59 -8.18 6.96
N CYS A 81 9.44 -8.40 5.94
CA CYS A 81 9.02 -8.62 4.56
C CYS A 81 8.09 -7.49 4.07
N SER A 82 8.54 -6.25 4.30
CA SER A 82 7.85 -5.04 3.87
C SER A 82 8.64 -4.38 2.75
N GLY A 83 8.03 -4.26 1.57
CA GLY A 83 8.60 -3.70 0.36
C GLY A 83 9.62 -4.61 -0.34
N TRP A 84 10.53 -5.25 0.40
CA TRP A 84 11.53 -6.20 -0.12
C TRP A 84 12.05 -7.11 1.00
N THR A 85 12.52 -8.30 0.62
CA THR A 85 13.21 -9.22 1.54
C THR A 85 14.33 -9.98 0.84
N SER A 86 15.27 -10.49 1.64
CA SER A 86 16.45 -11.21 1.14
C SER A 86 16.16 -12.69 0.83
N SER A 87 17.06 -13.31 0.06
CA SER A 87 17.01 -14.74 -0.26
C SER A 87 17.10 -15.62 1.00
N GLU A 88 17.84 -15.18 2.02
CA GLU A 88 17.99 -15.91 3.28
C GLU A 88 16.68 -15.96 4.06
N VAL A 89 15.95 -14.85 4.11
CA VAL A 89 14.61 -14.81 4.73
C VAL A 89 13.63 -15.68 3.95
N LEU A 90 13.66 -15.62 2.62
CA LEU A 90 12.82 -16.46 1.76
C LEU A 90 13.14 -17.94 1.90
N GLN A 91 14.41 -18.31 2.05
CA GLN A 91 14.83 -19.69 2.29
C GLN A 91 14.27 -20.22 3.62
N SER A 92 14.33 -19.42 4.66
CA SER A 92 13.75 -19.76 5.96
C SER A 92 12.22 -19.91 5.89
N ARG A 93 11.55 -19.01 5.14
CA ARG A 93 10.08 -19.00 5.00
C ARG A 93 9.54 -20.15 4.17
N TRP A 94 10.19 -20.48 3.05
CA TRP A 94 9.70 -21.48 2.09
C TRP A 94 10.26 -22.87 2.30
N GLY A 95 11.34 -23.02 3.08
CA GLY A 95 11.93 -24.35 3.39
C GLY A 95 12.22 -25.16 2.13
N SER A 96 11.60 -26.34 1.99
CA SER A 96 11.76 -27.24 0.85
C SER A 96 11.31 -26.63 -0.49
N ASP A 97 10.40 -25.69 -0.48
CA ASP A 97 9.83 -25.08 -1.70
C ASP A 97 10.67 -23.92 -2.22
N TYR A 98 11.73 -23.52 -1.48
CA TYR A 98 12.55 -22.37 -1.80
C TYR A 98 13.13 -22.41 -3.22
N ALA A 99 13.76 -23.54 -3.59
CA ALA A 99 14.42 -23.65 -4.89
C ALA A 99 13.43 -23.52 -6.06
N ALA A 100 12.27 -24.14 -5.96
CA ALA A 100 11.24 -24.08 -7.00
C ALA A 100 10.61 -22.67 -7.10
N ASN A 101 10.29 -22.06 -5.97
CA ASN A 101 9.72 -20.72 -5.91
C ASN A 101 10.72 -19.68 -6.44
N MET A 102 11.98 -19.74 -6.04
CA MET A 102 13.02 -18.83 -6.52
C MET A 102 13.23 -18.95 -8.03
N GLN A 103 13.36 -20.16 -8.55
CA GLN A 103 13.50 -20.41 -9.98
C GLN A 103 12.32 -19.81 -10.77
N ARG A 104 11.10 -20.04 -10.28
CA ARG A 104 9.88 -19.49 -10.90
C ARG A 104 9.89 -17.98 -10.90
N LEU A 105 10.10 -17.33 -9.76
CA LEU A 105 10.08 -15.88 -9.65
C LEU A 105 11.20 -15.22 -10.46
N GLN A 106 12.41 -15.78 -10.47
CA GLN A 106 13.52 -15.31 -11.30
C GLN A 106 13.19 -15.41 -12.80
N SER A 107 12.57 -16.50 -13.23
CA SER A 107 12.10 -16.65 -14.61
C SER A 107 11.07 -15.61 -14.99
N LEU A 108 10.09 -15.32 -14.10
CA LEU A 108 9.09 -14.28 -14.31
C LEU A 108 9.72 -12.89 -14.33
N ALA A 109 10.61 -12.58 -13.39
CA ALA A 109 11.32 -11.30 -13.36
C ALA A 109 12.13 -11.08 -14.64
N ALA A 110 12.81 -12.09 -15.15
CA ALA A 110 13.54 -12.01 -16.42
C ALA A 110 12.61 -11.72 -17.62
N ARG A 111 11.37 -12.27 -17.61
CA ARG A 111 10.36 -12.02 -18.65
C ARG A 111 9.87 -10.57 -18.67
N THR A 112 9.94 -9.82 -17.58
CA THR A 112 9.56 -8.40 -17.56
C THR A 112 10.48 -7.55 -18.44
N GLY A 113 11.73 -7.99 -18.67
CA GLY A 113 12.72 -7.27 -19.48
C GLY A 113 12.95 -5.85 -18.97
N GLN A 114 12.69 -4.87 -19.83
CA GLN A 114 12.79 -3.43 -19.53
C GLN A 114 11.42 -2.78 -19.24
N THR A 115 10.37 -3.56 -19.02
CA THR A 115 9.03 -3.03 -18.79
C THR A 115 8.98 -2.17 -17.53
N VAL A 116 8.49 -0.93 -17.68
CA VAL A 116 8.29 0.07 -16.64
C VAL A 116 7.03 0.85 -16.95
N LEU A 117 6.24 1.15 -15.94
CA LEU A 117 5.08 2.03 -16.08
C LEU A 117 5.53 3.48 -16.17
N LEU A 118 5.09 4.17 -17.21
CA LEU A 118 5.50 5.55 -17.48
C LEU A 118 4.30 6.49 -17.50
N TYR A 119 4.53 7.70 -17.01
CA TYR A 119 3.66 8.84 -17.22
C TYR A 119 4.49 10.00 -17.79
N ASN A 120 4.08 10.52 -18.95
CA ASN A 120 4.82 11.57 -19.67
C ASN A 120 6.31 11.24 -19.87
N GLY A 121 6.64 9.97 -20.16
CA GLY A 121 8.01 9.51 -20.41
C GLY A 121 8.87 9.32 -19.15
N GLN A 122 8.35 9.54 -17.95
CA GLN A 122 9.02 9.33 -16.68
C GLN A 122 8.41 8.13 -15.94
N PRO A 123 9.18 7.41 -15.09
CA PRO A 123 8.63 6.35 -14.26
C PRO A 123 7.45 6.85 -13.42
N ALA A 124 6.38 6.09 -13.40
CA ALA A 124 5.20 6.43 -12.63
C ALA A 124 5.33 5.96 -11.17
N ALA A 125 4.74 6.72 -10.24
CA ALA A 125 4.54 6.28 -8.86
C ALA A 125 3.51 5.14 -8.85
N ALA A 126 3.96 3.92 -9.16
CA ALA A 126 3.12 2.74 -9.30
C ALA A 126 2.74 2.17 -7.92
N CYS A 127 1.98 2.94 -7.15
CA CYS A 127 1.47 2.51 -5.85
C CYS A 127 0.46 1.37 -6.02
N TYR A 128 0.47 0.45 -5.08
CA TYR A 128 -0.43 -0.71 -5.05
C TYR A 128 -0.94 -0.96 -3.62
N HIS A 129 -1.96 -1.76 -3.49
CA HIS A 129 -2.57 -2.15 -2.23
C HIS A 129 -3.18 -3.55 -2.36
N ALA A 130 -3.44 -4.21 -1.24
CA ALA A 130 -4.00 -5.56 -1.24
C ALA A 130 -5.50 -5.58 -1.59
N ILE A 131 -6.30 -4.74 -0.92
CA ILE A 131 -7.77 -4.73 -1.02
C ILE A 131 -8.23 -3.27 -0.88
N SER A 132 -9.12 -2.81 -1.78
CA SER A 132 -9.83 -1.54 -1.65
C SER A 132 -11.24 -1.75 -1.11
N SER A 133 -11.98 -0.67 -0.86
CA SER A 133 -13.41 -0.72 -0.51
C SER A 133 -14.32 -1.14 -1.68
N GLY A 134 -13.76 -1.54 -2.82
CA GLY A 134 -14.43 -1.74 -4.10
C GLY A 134 -14.27 -0.56 -5.06
N HIS A 135 -13.57 0.49 -4.60
CA HIS A 135 -13.15 1.64 -5.38
C HIS A 135 -11.87 2.21 -4.77
N THR A 136 -10.86 2.48 -5.56
CA THR A 136 -9.60 3.03 -5.05
C THR A 136 -9.71 4.52 -4.74
N GLU A 137 -8.77 5.05 -3.95
CA GLU A 137 -8.76 6.46 -3.61
C GLU A 137 -7.77 7.24 -4.52
N ALA A 138 -8.08 8.48 -4.78
CA ALA A 138 -7.19 9.36 -5.55
C ALA A 138 -6.03 9.89 -4.68
N SER A 139 -4.85 10.06 -5.29
CA SER A 139 -3.61 10.42 -4.59
C SER A 139 -3.72 11.70 -3.74
N GLN A 140 -4.42 12.73 -4.24
CA GLN A 140 -4.60 13.99 -3.51
C GLN A 140 -5.38 13.84 -2.21
N ASN A 141 -6.21 12.82 -2.11
CA ASN A 141 -7.02 12.56 -0.93
C ASN A 141 -6.26 11.76 0.14
N VAL A 142 -5.16 11.11 -0.25
CA VAL A 142 -4.33 10.29 0.65
C VAL A 142 -3.05 11.00 1.06
N TRP A 143 -2.37 11.63 0.10
CA TRP A 143 -1.04 12.22 0.30
C TRP A 143 -0.99 13.73 0.07
N GLY A 144 -2.12 14.38 -0.27
CA GLY A 144 -2.21 15.82 -0.53
C GLY A 144 -1.68 16.27 -1.91
N GLY A 145 -0.96 15.41 -2.63
CA GLY A 145 -0.44 15.66 -3.97
C GLY A 145 -1.28 15.01 -5.05
N GLN A 146 -1.66 15.77 -6.09
CA GLN A 146 -2.40 15.20 -7.22
C GLN A 146 -1.44 14.59 -8.25
N LEU A 147 -1.49 13.26 -8.41
CA LEU A 147 -0.90 12.53 -9.52
C LEU A 147 -2.03 12.12 -10.48
N PRO A 148 -2.11 12.68 -11.70
CA PRO A 148 -3.29 12.51 -12.56
C PRO A 148 -3.61 11.06 -12.94
N TYR A 149 -2.63 10.17 -12.89
CA TYR A 149 -2.78 8.74 -13.16
C TYR A 149 -3.13 7.90 -11.90
N LEU A 150 -3.02 8.46 -10.70
CA LEU A 150 -3.47 7.85 -9.45
C LEU A 150 -4.82 8.45 -9.04
N CYS A 151 -5.80 8.28 -9.89
CA CYS A 151 -7.20 8.63 -9.65
C CYS A 151 -7.97 7.44 -9.06
N GLY A 152 -9.12 7.72 -8.45
CA GLY A 152 -10.02 6.65 -8.00
C GLY A 152 -10.59 5.87 -9.18
N VAL A 153 -10.53 4.55 -9.09
CA VAL A 153 -11.06 3.61 -10.09
C VAL A 153 -11.86 2.49 -9.42
N ASP A 154 -12.84 1.96 -10.15
CA ASP A 154 -13.61 0.81 -9.65
C ASP A 154 -12.73 -0.44 -9.55
N SER A 155 -12.82 -1.11 -8.40
CA SER A 155 -12.18 -2.37 -8.08
C SER A 155 -13.20 -3.32 -7.45
N ALA A 156 -14.31 -3.55 -8.16
CA ALA A 156 -15.48 -4.26 -7.62
C ALA A 156 -15.21 -5.72 -7.22
N TRP A 157 -14.11 -6.32 -7.72
CA TRP A 157 -13.71 -7.68 -7.40
C TRP A 157 -13.11 -7.81 -6.00
N ASP A 158 -12.60 -6.74 -5.40
CA ASP A 158 -12.01 -6.73 -4.05
C ASP A 158 -12.99 -7.23 -3.00
N LYS A 159 -14.30 -7.03 -3.20
CA LYS A 159 -15.35 -7.53 -2.29
C LYS A 159 -15.39 -9.05 -2.12
N PHE A 160 -14.74 -9.79 -2.99
CA PHE A 160 -14.63 -11.24 -2.89
C PHE A 160 -13.33 -11.70 -2.23
N ALA A 161 -12.43 -10.77 -1.89
CA ALA A 161 -11.19 -11.10 -1.21
C ALA A 161 -11.44 -11.50 0.25
N ASP A 162 -10.70 -12.48 0.73
CA ASP A 162 -10.68 -12.82 2.15
C ASP A 162 -10.28 -11.60 2.98
N GLY A 163 -11.04 -11.31 4.01
CA GLY A 163 -10.79 -10.14 4.84
C GLY A 163 -11.20 -8.81 4.21
N TYR A 164 -12.04 -8.79 3.16
CA TYR A 164 -12.59 -7.56 2.60
C TYR A 164 -13.28 -6.68 3.66
N GLU A 165 -14.09 -7.28 4.52
CA GLU A 165 -14.70 -6.61 5.65
C GLU A 165 -14.21 -7.23 6.97
N VAL A 166 -13.72 -6.39 7.87
CA VAL A 166 -13.26 -6.80 9.20
C VAL A 166 -13.93 -5.94 10.26
N THR A 167 -14.50 -6.59 11.26
CA THR A 167 -15.07 -5.92 12.43
C THR A 167 -14.17 -6.16 13.64
N ILE A 168 -13.80 -5.07 14.30
CA ILE A 168 -13.01 -5.06 15.53
C ILE A 168 -13.82 -4.38 16.63
N GLN A 169 -13.49 -4.71 17.89
CA GLN A 169 -14.15 -4.16 19.06
C GLN A 169 -13.10 -3.54 19.98
N TYR A 170 -13.37 -2.31 20.41
CA TYR A 170 -12.55 -1.60 21.37
C TYR A 170 -13.38 -1.28 22.62
N SER A 171 -12.77 -1.42 23.78
CA SER A 171 -13.33 -0.92 25.02
C SER A 171 -13.37 0.62 25.02
N ALA A 172 -14.20 1.22 25.88
CA ALA A 172 -14.21 2.66 26.07
C ALA A 172 -12.83 3.19 26.48
N GLU A 173 -12.08 2.44 27.29
CA GLU A 173 -10.73 2.82 27.73
C GLU A 173 -9.72 2.86 26.59
N GLN A 174 -9.73 1.88 25.69
CA GLN A 174 -8.85 1.87 24.53
C GLN A 174 -9.09 3.06 23.59
N VAL A 175 -10.38 3.38 23.35
CA VAL A 175 -10.73 4.54 22.53
C VAL A 175 -10.41 5.84 23.26
N ARG A 176 -10.66 5.94 24.59
CA ARG A 176 -10.28 7.09 25.41
C ARG A 176 -8.80 7.41 25.27
N THR A 177 -7.93 6.42 25.47
CA THR A 177 -6.46 6.58 25.33
C THR A 177 -6.09 7.14 23.96
N ALA A 178 -6.64 6.56 22.88
CA ALA A 178 -6.36 7.03 21.52
C ALA A 178 -6.86 8.47 21.27
N LEU A 179 -7.99 8.86 21.84
CA LEU A 179 -8.54 10.22 21.74
C LEU A 179 -7.72 11.24 22.54
N GLU A 180 -7.26 10.86 23.73
CA GLU A 180 -6.38 11.70 24.57
C GLU A 180 -5.01 11.93 23.90
N GLU A 181 -4.46 10.95 23.20
CA GLU A 181 -3.23 11.12 22.39
C GLU A 181 -3.42 12.13 21.24
N LEU A 182 -4.65 12.29 20.74
CA LEU A 182 -5.02 13.33 19.79
C LEU A 182 -5.30 14.70 20.45
N GLY A 183 -5.19 14.81 21.78
CA GLY A 183 -5.48 16.02 22.54
C GLY A 183 -6.97 16.27 22.77
N LEU A 184 -7.82 15.25 22.59
CA LEU A 184 -9.23 15.32 22.91
C LEU A 184 -9.47 15.03 24.39
N THR A 185 -10.62 15.44 24.91
CA THR A 185 -11.02 15.22 26.30
C THR A 185 -12.35 14.46 26.35
N PRO A 186 -12.35 13.12 26.26
CA PRO A 186 -13.55 12.32 26.35
C PRO A 186 -14.21 12.45 27.74
N ASP A 187 -15.51 12.63 27.78
CA ASP A 187 -16.31 12.60 29.02
C ASP A 187 -16.55 11.15 29.49
N ASP A 188 -17.42 10.98 30.50
CA ASP A 188 -17.76 9.66 31.05
C ASP A 188 -18.92 8.98 30.32
N SER A 189 -19.32 9.48 29.13
CA SER A 189 -20.45 8.99 28.35
C SER A 189 -19.97 8.50 26.95
N PRO A 190 -19.34 7.30 26.86
CA PRO A 190 -18.75 6.80 25.60
C PRO A 190 -19.72 6.77 24.42
N GLU A 191 -21.00 6.58 24.69
CA GLU A 191 -22.09 6.58 23.71
C GLU A 191 -22.23 7.92 22.97
N SER A 192 -21.73 9.01 23.54
CA SER A 192 -21.81 10.36 23.00
C SER A 192 -20.55 10.78 22.23
N TRP A 193 -19.46 10.01 22.29
CA TRP A 193 -18.18 10.43 21.72
C TRP A 193 -18.18 10.50 20.20
N VAL A 194 -19.00 9.67 19.53
CA VAL A 194 -19.07 9.59 18.07
C VAL A 194 -20.22 10.42 17.56
N GLY A 195 -19.92 11.47 16.84
CA GLY A 195 -20.89 12.38 16.23
C GLY A 195 -21.05 12.17 14.73
N ALA A 196 -21.25 13.28 14.01
CA ALA A 196 -21.48 13.26 12.57
C ALA A 196 -20.25 12.85 11.77
N SER A 197 -20.47 12.17 10.65
CA SER A 197 -19.42 11.78 9.71
C SER A 197 -19.80 12.12 8.27
N THR A 198 -18.78 12.36 7.46
CA THR A 198 -18.93 12.53 6.01
C THR A 198 -18.05 11.52 5.28
N TRP A 199 -18.54 11.06 4.14
CA TRP A 199 -17.84 10.10 3.29
C TRP A 199 -17.75 10.61 1.87
N ASP A 200 -16.76 10.13 1.13
CA ASP A 200 -16.74 10.29 -0.31
C ASP A 200 -17.61 9.25 -1.02
N LYS A 201 -17.59 9.29 -2.36
CA LYS A 201 -18.36 8.39 -3.22
C LYS A 201 -17.92 6.92 -3.11
N ALA A 202 -16.66 6.69 -2.72
CA ALA A 202 -16.09 5.36 -2.54
C ALA A 202 -16.29 4.80 -1.13
N GLY A 203 -16.89 5.57 -0.22
CA GLY A 203 -17.17 5.17 1.17
C GLY A 203 -16.00 5.40 2.13
N TYR A 204 -14.97 6.16 1.73
CA TYR A 204 -13.90 6.55 2.64
C TYR A 204 -14.34 7.73 3.51
N VAL A 205 -14.07 7.65 4.81
CA VAL A 205 -14.37 8.72 5.76
C VAL A 205 -13.52 9.95 5.45
N ARG A 206 -14.18 11.07 5.18
CA ARG A 206 -13.53 12.36 4.99
C ARG A 206 -13.37 13.08 6.31
N THR A 207 -14.44 13.15 7.06
CA THR A 207 -14.45 13.73 8.40
C THR A 207 -15.31 12.89 9.32
N LEU A 208 -14.94 12.88 10.60
CA LEU A 208 -15.69 12.29 11.70
C LEU A 208 -15.60 13.22 12.90
N GLU A 209 -16.73 13.50 13.51
CA GLU A 209 -16.79 14.21 14.78
C GLU A 209 -16.51 13.21 15.92
N LEU A 210 -15.49 13.50 16.73
CA LEU A 210 -15.19 12.76 17.96
C LEU A 210 -15.09 13.76 19.13
N CYS A 211 -15.85 13.53 20.19
CA CYS A 211 -15.91 14.39 21.37
C CYS A 211 -16.13 15.87 21.01
N GLY A 212 -17.01 16.15 20.04
CA GLY A 212 -17.33 17.51 19.59
C GLY A 212 -16.27 18.16 18.68
N GLN A 213 -15.19 17.45 18.32
CA GLN A 213 -14.17 17.93 17.40
C GLN A 213 -14.20 17.16 16.08
N MET A 214 -14.04 17.89 14.97
CA MET A 214 -14.04 17.33 13.63
C MET A 214 -12.61 16.90 13.24
N LEU A 215 -12.42 15.62 13.01
CA LEU A 215 -11.16 14.99 12.59
C LEU A 215 -11.27 14.45 11.17
N SER A 216 -10.15 14.38 10.45
CA SER A 216 -10.08 13.67 9.18
C SER A 216 -10.12 12.15 9.38
N GLY A 217 -10.61 11.41 8.39
CA GLY A 217 -10.58 9.96 8.42
C GLY A 217 -9.17 9.38 8.58
N LEU A 218 -8.13 10.08 8.09
CA LEU A 218 -6.72 9.69 8.26
C LEU A 218 -6.24 9.83 9.71
N GLU A 219 -6.62 10.89 10.42
CA GLU A 219 -6.30 11.08 11.84
C GLU A 219 -6.95 9.97 12.67
N VAL A 220 -8.24 9.73 12.46
CA VAL A 220 -8.95 8.66 13.16
C VAL A 220 -8.37 7.27 12.86
N ARG A 221 -8.07 6.99 11.58
CA ARG A 221 -7.40 5.74 11.18
C ARG A 221 -6.11 5.52 11.95
N LYS A 222 -5.26 6.55 12.04
CA LYS A 222 -3.97 6.47 12.74
C LYS A 222 -4.15 6.26 14.24
N ALA A 223 -5.03 7.04 14.87
CA ALA A 223 -5.26 6.99 16.30
C ALA A 223 -5.81 5.65 16.77
N LEU A 224 -6.70 5.04 15.99
CA LEU A 224 -7.33 3.76 16.31
C LEU A 224 -6.65 2.57 15.61
N ASP A 225 -5.47 2.75 14.99
CA ASP A 225 -4.73 1.73 14.24
C ASP A 225 -5.60 0.93 13.28
N LEU A 226 -6.45 1.64 12.52
CA LEU A 226 -7.34 1.00 11.56
C LEU A 226 -6.61 0.71 10.25
N ARG A 227 -6.93 -0.41 9.64
CA ARG A 227 -6.35 -0.83 8.35
C ARG A 227 -6.72 0.07 7.17
N SER A 228 -7.87 0.77 7.25
CA SER A 228 -8.43 1.57 6.16
C SER A 228 -9.13 2.82 6.69
N THR A 229 -9.23 3.86 5.86
CA THR A 229 -10.13 5.00 6.07
C THR A 229 -11.56 4.72 5.63
N CYS A 230 -11.83 3.56 5.01
CA CYS A 230 -13.18 3.08 4.77
C CYS A 230 -13.66 2.32 6.01
N PHE A 231 -14.21 3.04 6.98
CA PHE A 231 -14.69 2.46 8.23
C PHE A 231 -16.03 3.05 8.67
N ALA A 232 -16.73 2.29 9.50
CA ALA A 232 -17.86 2.77 10.30
C ALA A 232 -17.58 2.45 11.76
N ILE A 233 -17.93 3.37 12.68
CA ILE A 233 -17.75 3.22 14.11
C ILE A 233 -19.09 3.45 14.80
N ALA A 234 -19.43 2.63 15.80
CA ALA A 234 -20.64 2.78 16.59
C ALA A 234 -20.42 2.23 18.01
N TRP A 235 -21.03 2.88 19.00
CA TRP A 235 -21.12 2.35 20.35
C TRP A 235 -22.25 1.32 20.43
N ARG A 236 -21.94 0.08 20.81
CA ARG A 236 -22.91 -1.01 20.94
C ARG A 236 -22.50 -1.96 22.05
N GLY A 237 -23.46 -2.31 22.92
CA GLY A 237 -23.23 -3.31 23.97
C GLY A 237 -22.08 -2.98 24.93
N GLY A 238 -21.81 -1.70 25.21
CA GLY A 238 -20.77 -1.28 26.13
C GLY A 238 -19.36 -1.21 25.51
N GLN A 239 -19.26 -1.21 24.18
CA GLN A 239 -17.98 -1.11 23.46
C GLN A 239 -18.14 -0.42 22.09
N PHE A 240 -17.04 0.05 21.53
CA PHE A 240 -17.00 0.55 20.16
C PHE A 240 -16.84 -0.63 19.19
N VAL A 241 -17.77 -0.73 18.26
CA VAL A 241 -17.72 -1.69 17.16
C VAL A 241 -17.30 -0.93 15.89
N ILE A 242 -16.16 -1.30 15.32
CA ILE A 242 -15.58 -0.66 14.15
C ILE A 242 -15.51 -1.67 13.03
N THR A 243 -16.18 -1.38 11.92
CA THR A 243 -16.13 -2.19 10.70
C THR A 243 -15.31 -1.46 9.66
N THR A 244 -14.29 -2.12 9.09
CA THR A 244 -13.40 -1.58 8.04
C THR A 244 -13.50 -2.41 6.77
N ARG A 245 -13.38 -1.73 5.63
CA ARG A 245 -13.25 -2.34 4.30
C ARG A 245 -11.98 -1.89 3.61
#